data_0cd9773141b9c260c5ec5e6af2903e9c
#
_entry.id   0cd9773141b9c260c5ec5e6af2903e9c
#
_cell.length_a   1.000
_cell.length_b   1.000
_cell.length_c   1.000
_cell.angle_alpha   90.00
_cell.angle_beta   90.00
_cell.angle_gamma   90.00
#
_symmetry.space_group_name_H-M   'P 1'
#
loop_
_entity.id
_entity.type
_entity.pdbx_description
1 polymer ?
#
loop_
_entity_poly.entity_id
_entity_poly.type
_entity_poly.pdbx_seq_one_letter_code
_entity_poly.pdbx_strand_id
1 'polypeptide(L)'
;MKQDHPVVGSRWVQVSILVGVGLFILALTVSAVFVPQLRLLHLFQALIYVFVIVLTRQNSAWGFGIGSIVAVAWNSLNLFVTHLFQAGAGQFWFLLHTGHVSRPDTLMVMVGGVGHFVLIIACMAGFLQQRPSVKQWGQFFGGGLLALAYLGLIVATTAPH
;
A
#
# COMPACT_ATOMS: atom_id res chain seq x y z
N MET A 1 -26.89 -17.01 25.74
CA MET A 1 -25.53 -16.68 25.26
C MET A 1 -25.55 -16.78 23.73
N LYS A 2 -25.59 -15.66 22.99
CA LYS A 2 -25.33 -15.64 21.55
C LYS A 2 -23.85 -15.93 21.35
N GLN A 3 -23.51 -17.03 20.75
CA GLN A 3 -22.16 -17.25 20.23
C GLN A 3 -21.96 -16.24 19.10
N ASP A 4 -21.22 -15.18 19.39
CA ASP A 4 -20.71 -14.29 18.35
C ASP A 4 -19.68 -15.09 17.54
N HIS A 5 -20.13 -15.69 16.45
CA HIS A 5 -19.22 -16.26 15.47
C HIS A 5 -18.30 -15.13 14.99
N PRO A 6 -16.98 -15.29 15.09
CA PRO A 6 -16.07 -14.29 14.55
C PRO A 6 -16.41 -14.10 13.07
N VAL A 7 -16.74 -12.89 12.68
CA VAL A 7 -16.95 -12.54 11.27
C VAL A 7 -15.60 -12.72 10.58
N VAL A 8 -15.40 -13.91 10.02
CA VAL A 8 -14.22 -14.19 9.19
C VAL A 8 -14.29 -13.21 8.03
N GLY A 9 -13.33 -12.31 7.94
CA GLY A 9 -13.27 -11.35 6.85
C GLY A 9 -13.46 -12.07 5.51
N SER A 10 -14.32 -11.53 4.66
CA SER A 10 -14.69 -12.24 3.44
C SER A 10 -13.45 -12.59 2.62
N ARG A 11 -13.40 -13.78 2.05
CA ARG A 11 -12.25 -14.30 1.29
C ARG A 11 -11.77 -13.31 0.20
N TRP A 12 -12.70 -12.61 -0.43
CA TRP A 12 -12.36 -11.62 -1.45
C TRP A 12 -11.55 -10.44 -0.87
N VAL A 13 -11.87 -9.98 0.35
CA VAL A 13 -11.11 -8.90 1.02
C VAL A 13 -9.66 -9.31 1.23
N GLN A 14 -9.44 -10.52 1.77
CA GLN A 14 -8.09 -11.03 2.02
C GLN A 14 -7.30 -11.21 0.72
N VAL A 15 -7.93 -11.74 -0.32
CA VAL A 15 -7.31 -11.88 -1.65
C VAL A 15 -6.96 -10.51 -2.24
N SER A 16 -7.87 -9.54 -2.16
CA SER A 16 -7.62 -8.18 -2.67
C SER A 16 -6.50 -7.47 -1.92
N ILE A 17 -6.42 -7.63 -0.59
CA ILE A 17 -5.29 -7.12 0.20
C ILE A 17 -3.97 -7.74 -0.28
N LEU A 18 -3.93 -9.06 -0.47
CA LEU A 18 -2.73 -9.73 -0.97
C LEU A 18 -2.34 -9.27 -2.38
N VAL A 19 -3.31 -9.09 -3.27
CA VAL A 19 -3.07 -8.56 -4.63
C VAL A 19 -2.53 -7.13 -4.56
N GLY A 20 -3.18 -6.25 -3.80
CA GLY A 20 -2.73 -4.86 -3.66
C GLY A 20 -1.32 -4.74 -3.09
N VAL A 21 -1.05 -5.47 -2.01
CA VAL A 21 0.29 -5.54 -1.41
C VAL A 21 1.30 -6.17 -2.37
N GLY A 22 0.94 -7.26 -3.04
CA GLY A 22 1.82 -7.95 -4.00
C GLY A 22 2.23 -7.05 -5.17
N LEU A 23 1.29 -6.31 -5.76
CA LEU A 23 1.58 -5.34 -6.81
C LEU A 23 2.53 -4.24 -6.32
N PHE A 24 2.34 -3.75 -5.10
CA PHE A 24 3.21 -2.72 -4.56
C PHE A 24 4.62 -3.26 -4.24
N ILE A 25 4.74 -4.42 -3.61
CA ILE A 25 6.05 -5.05 -3.35
C ILE A 25 6.77 -5.36 -4.67
N LEU A 26 6.06 -5.83 -5.69
CA LEU A 26 6.62 -6.01 -7.02
C LEU A 26 7.18 -4.69 -7.58
N ALA A 27 6.41 -3.61 -7.47
CA ALA A 27 6.84 -2.29 -7.92
C ALA A 27 8.10 -1.80 -7.18
N LEU A 28 8.16 -1.96 -5.85
CA LEU A 28 9.36 -1.65 -5.06
C LEU A 28 10.56 -2.49 -5.47
N THR A 29 10.36 -3.79 -5.69
CA THR A 29 11.44 -4.72 -6.07
C THR A 29 12.03 -4.35 -7.44
N VAL A 30 11.18 -4.13 -8.43
CA VAL A 30 11.64 -3.72 -9.77
C VAL A 30 12.32 -2.35 -9.70
N SER A 31 11.72 -1.38 -9.00
CA SER A 31 12.33 -0.05 -8.81
C SER A 31 13.71 -0.14 -8.15
N ALA A 32 13.90 -1.03 -7.16
CA ALA A 32 15.18 -1.24 -6.49
C ALA A 32 16.28 -1.80 -7.42
N VAL A 33 15.91 -2.46 -8.52
CA VAL A 33 16.85 -2.93 -9.54
C VAL A 33 17.35 -1.75 -10.39
N PHE A 34 16.44 -0.87 -10.81
CA PHE A 34 16.77 0.27 -11.68
C PHE A 34 17.31 1.49 -10.93
N VAL A 35 16.97 1.62 -9.64
CA VAL A 35 17.40 2.74 -8.77
C VAL A 35 18.03 2.19 -7.49
N PRO A 36 19.30 1.73 -7.55
CA PRO A 36 19.97 1.05 -6.42
C PRO A 36 20.02 1.88 -5.13
N GLN A 37 20.04 3.19 -5.23
CA GLN A 37 20.07 4.12 -4.09
C GLN A 37 18.82 4.01 -3.21
N LEU A 38 17.69 3.54 -3.77
CA LEU A 38 16.43 3.39 -3.04
C LEU A 38 16.22 1.99 -2.42
N ARG A 39 17.18 1.07 -2.56
CA ARG A 39 17.03 -0.32 -2.08
C ARG A 39 16.70 -0.40 -0.60
N LEU A 40 17.43 0.34 0.22
CA LEU A 40 17.21 0.33 1.67
C LEU A 40 15.84 0.94 2.03
N LEU A 41 15.50 2.05 1.39
CA LEU A 41 14.18 2.68 1.54
C LEU A 41 13.06 1.71 1.17
N HIS A 42 13.17 1.05 0.00
CA HIS A 42 12.17 0.09 -0.47
C HIS A 42 12.05 -1.14 0.42
N LEU A 43 13.16 -1.63 0.99
CA LEU A 43 13.13 -2.72 1.96
C LEU A 43 12.31 -2.35 3.20
N PHE A 44 12.58 -1.20 3.79
CA PHE A 44 11.83 -0.73 4.96
C PHE A 44 10.37 -0.42 4.63
N GLN A 45 10.08 0.11 3.45
CA GLN A 45 8.70 0.29 2.99
C GLN A 45 7.97 -1.05 2.88
N ALA A 46 8.60 -2.09 2.32
CA ALA A 46 8.01 -3.41 2.19
C ALA A 46 7.61 -4.03 3.54
N LEU A 47 8.37 -3.76 4.63
CA LEU A 47 8.03 -4.26 5.97
C LEU A 47 6.66 -3.80 6.45
N ILE A 48 6.25 -2.55 6.13
CA ILE A 48 4.91 -2.06 6.49
C ILE A 48 3.83 -2.98 5.91
N TYR A 49 3.99 -3.42 4.68
CA TYR A 49 3.00 -4.25 3.98
C TYR A 49 2.97 -5.68 4.49
N VAL A 50 4.09 -6.19 5.02
CA VAL A 50 4.11 -7.45 5.77
C VAL A 50 3.23 -7.31 7.02
N PHE A 51 3.37 -6.22 7.78
CA PHE A 51 2.50 -5.95 8.93
C PHE A 51 1.03 -5.79 8.54
N VAL A 52 0.74 -5.14 7.40
CA VAL A 52 -0.64 -5.05 6.88
C VAL A 52 -1.22 -6.46 6.68
N ILE A 53 -0.50 -7.36 6.00
CA ILE A 53 -0.97 -8.74 5.77
C ILE A 53 -1.21 -9.46 7.09
N VAL A 54 -0.25 -9.42 8.01
CA VAL A 54 -0.35 -10.15 9.29
C VAL A 54 -1.53 -9.64 10.12
N LEU A 55 -1.64 -8.33 10.29
CA LEU A 55 -2.68 -7.73 11.13
C LEU A 55 -4.08 -7.82 10.52
N THR A 56 -4.22 -7.67 9.18
CA THR A 56 -5.52 -7.81 8.53
C THR A 56 -6.01 -9.26 8.53
N ARG A 57 -5.12 -10.25 8.47
CA ARG A 57 -5.49 -11.67 8.67
C ARG A 57 -6.03 -11.93 10.08
N GLN A 58 -5.59 -11.16 11.07
CA GLN A 58 -6.11 -11.21 12.44
C GLN A 58 -7.37 -10.34 12.63
N ASN A 59 -7.92 -9.78 11.55
CA ASN A 59 -9.03 -8.82 11.58
C ASN A 59 -8.77 -7.60 12.48
N SER A 60 -7.51 -7.20 12.63
CA SER A 60 -7.11 -6.07 13.47
C SER A 60 -7.43 -4.74 12.80
N ALA A 61 -8.12 -3.84 13.51
CA ALA A 61 -8.37 -2.47 13.07
C ALA A 61 -7.07 -1.71 12.78
N TRP A 62 -5.99 -1.98 13.52
CA TRP A 62 -4.66 -1.43 13.26
C TRP A 62 -4.17 -1.77 11.85
N GLY A 63 -4.28 -3.04 11.44
CA GLY A 63 -3.81 -3.49 10.13
C GLY A 63 -4.58 -2.84 8.97
N PHE A 64 -5.89 -2.72 9.09
CA PHE A 64 -6.71 -2.02 8.09
C PHE A 64 -6.38 -0.52 8.02
N GLY A 65 -6.13 0.11 9.17
CA GLY A 65 -5.72 1.51 9.25
C GLY A 65 -4.36 1.77 8.62
N ILE A 66 -3.36 0.94 8.94
CA ILE A 66 -2.02 1.00 8.32
C ILE A 66 -2.17 0.91 6.79
N GLY A 67 -2.83 -0.15 6.29
CA GLY A 67 -2.96 -0.39 4.85
C GLY A 67 -3.68 0.75 4.12
N SER A 68 -4.80 1.25 4.66
CA SER A 68 -5.56 2.33 4.03
C SER A 68 -4.80 3.65 4.03
N ILE A 69 -4.32 4.10 5.19
CA ILE A 69 -3.77 5.46 5.36
C ILE A 69 -2.42 5.60 4.65
N VAL A 70 -1.55 4.59 4.74
CA VAL A 70 -0.27 4.61 4.01
C VAL A 70 -0.49 4.61 2.50
N ALA A 71 -1.41 3.79 2.01
CA ALA A 71 -1.71 3.73 0.59
C ALA A 71 -2.33 5.04 0.07
N VAL A 72 -3.22 5.70 0.85
CA VAL A 72 -3.74 7.03 0.53
C VAL A 72 -2.62 8.06 0.48
N ALA A 73 -1.77 8.11 1.50
CA ALA A 73 -0.68 9.07 1.56
C ALA A 73 0.29 8.91 0.39
N TRP A 74 0.67 7.67 0.07
CA TRP A 74 1.58 7.37 -1.02
C TRP A 74 0.97 7.74 -2.39
N ASN A 75 -0.30 7.36 -2.64
CA ASN A 75 -0.98 7.74 -3.87
C ASN A 75 -1.15 9.26 -3.99
N SER A 76 -1.49 9.94 -2.90
CA SER A 76 -1.60 11.40 -2.89
C SER A 76 -0.27 12.08 -3.25
N LEU A 77 0.84 11.59 -2.68
CA LEU A 77 2.18 12.08 -3.02
C LEU A 77 2.48 11.90 -4.51
N ASN A 78 2.21 10.70 -5.06
CA ASN A 78 2.56 10.38 -6.45
C ASN A 78 1.59 10.97 -7.49
N LEU A 79 0.36 11.28 -7.10
CA LEU A 79 -0.61 11.94 -7.98
C LEU A 79 -0.44 13.46 -8.00
N PHE A 80 -0.24 14.08 -6.82
CA PHE A 80 -0.39 15.53 -6.69
C PHE A 80 0.93 16.26 -6.45
N VAL A 81 1.97 15.59 -5.95
CA VAL A 81 3.26 16.23 -5.62
C VAL A 81 4.34 15.87 -6.63
N THR A 82 4.59 14.58 -6.83
CA THR A 82 5.68 14.13 -7.73
C THR A 82 5.23 13.87 -9.16
N HIS A 83 3.94 13.75 -9.41
CA HIS A 83 3.34 13.41 -10.70
C HIS A 83 3.87 12.11 -11.33
N LEU A 84 4.51 11.24 -10.53
CA LEU A 84 5.11 9.99 -11.02
C LEU A 84 4.05 8.97 -11.49
N PHE A 85 2.84 9.02 -10.93
CA PHE A 85 1.75 8.16 -11.39
C PHE A 85 1.36 8.49 -12.84
N GLN A 86 1.23 9.78 -13.17
CA GLN A 86 0.91 10.24 -14.52
C GLN A 86 2.04 9.89 -15.51
N ALA A 87 3.30 10.05 -15.07
CA ALA A 87 4.45 9.64 -15.86
C ALA A 87 4.45 8.12 -16.14
N GLY A 88 4.07 7.31 -15.14
CA GLY A 88 3.89 5.86 -15.28
C GLY A 88 2.77 5.49 -16.25
N ALA A 89 1.64 6.21 -16.19
CA ALA A 89 0.55 6.03 -17.15
C ALA A 89 0.99 6.36 -18.59
N GLY A 90 1.83 7.38 -18.77
CA GLY A 90 2.46 7.70 -20.06
C GLY A 90 3.35 6.56 -20.57
N GLN A 91 4.15 5.92 -19.69
CA GLN A 91 4.95 4.75 -20.05
C GLN A 91 4.08 3.54 -20.41
N PHE A 92 2.97 3.33 -19.73
CA PHE A 92 2.00 2.28 -20.09
C PHE A 92 1.38 2.53 -21.45
N TRP A 93 0.98 3.77 -21.74
CA TRP A 93 0.49 4.18 -23.05
C TRP A 93 1.53 3.95 -24.15
N PHE A 94 2.78 4.33 -23.91
CA PHE A 94 3.89 4.10 -24.83
C PHE A 94 4.10 2.61 -25.09
N LEU A 95 4.06 1.77 -24.05
CA LEU A 95 4.15 0.31 -24.20
C LEU A 95 3.07 -0.26 -25.12
N LEU A 96 1.80 0.19 -24.97
CA LEU A 96 0.69 -0.29 -25.78
C LEU A 96 0.85 0.03 -27.28
N HIS A 97 1.52 1.15 -27.61
CA HIS A 97 1.69 1.60 -28.99
C HIS A 97 2.97 1.09 -29.66
N THR A 98 4.03 0.85 -28.87
CA THR A 98 5.36 0.53 -29.42
C THR A 98 5.83 -0.89 -29.08
N GLY A 99 5.15 -1.57 -28.14
CA GLY A 99 5.59 -2.85 -27.60
C GLY A 99 6.87 -2.75 -26.72
N HIS A 100 7.31 -1.53 -26.38
CA HIS A 100 8.55 -1.28 -25.66
C HIS A 100 8.33 -0.39 -24.44
N VAL A 101 9.15 -0.62 -23.38
CA VAL A 101 9.16 0.23 -22.17
C VAL A 101 10.49 0.94 -22.09
N SER A 102 10.49 2.27 -22.15
CA SER A 102 11.72 3.06 -22.05
C SER A 102 12.15 3.30 -20.60
N ARG A 103 11.19 3.38 -19.67
CA ARG A 103 11.43 3.62 -18.24
C ARG A 103 10.62 2.66 -17.36
N PRO A 104 11.15 1.43 -17.12
CA PRO A 104 10.47 0.43 -16.31
C PRO A 104 10.22 0.88 -14.86
N ASP A 105 11.17 1.61 -14.27
CA ASP A 105 11.06 2.21 -12.93
C ASP A 105 9.81 3.08 -12.80
N THR A 106 9.60 3.96 -13.76
CA THR A 106 8.46 4.88 -13.79
C THR A 106 7.13 4.14 -14.05
N LEU A 107 7.13 3.13 -14.94
CA LEU A 107 5.96 2.27 -15.14
C LEU A 107 5.54 1.58 -13.84
N MET A 108 6.51 1.11 -13.05
CA MET A 108 6.24 0.44 -11.78
C MET A 108 5.61 1.35 -10.74
N VAL A 109 5.83 2.67 -10.77
CA VAL A 109 5.12 3.61 -9.89
C VAL A 109 3.60 3.56 -10.16
N MET A 110 3.18 3.49 -11.42
CA MET A 110 1.76 3.32 -11.76
C MET A 110 1.23 1.98 -11.27
N VAL A 111 1.97 0.88 -11.47
CA VAL A 111 1.56 -0.47 -11.00
C VAL A 111 1.39 -0.48 -9.49
N GLY A 112 2.35 0.10 -8.75
CA GLY A 112 2.27 0.26 -7.29
C GLY A 112 1.07 1.10 -6.85
N GLY A 113 0.80 2.19 -7.56
CA GLY A 113 -0.36 3.05 -7.31
C GLY A 113 -1.70 2.33 -7.52
N VAL A 114 -1.82 1.51 -8.57
CA VAL A 114 -2.99 0.65 -8.79
C VAL A 114 -3.12 -0.35 -7.64
N GLY A 115 -2.01 -0.98 -7.21
CA GLY A 115 -1.98 -1.85 -6.03
C GLY A 115 -2.50 -1.15 -4.78
N HIS A 116 -2.13 0.10 -4.56
CA HIS A 116 -2.62 0.91 -3.45
C HIS A 116 -4.11 1.24 -3.53
N PHE A 117 -4.66 1.53 -4.71
CA PHE A 117 -6.12 1.70 -4.86
C PHE A 117 -6.87 0.42 -4.48
N VAL A 118 -6.40 -0.73 -4.94
CA VAL A 118 -6.97 -2.04 -4.55
C VAL A 118 -6.87 -2.23 -3.04
N LEU A 119 -5.73 -1.91 -2.43
CA LEU A 119 -5.50 -2.05 -0.99
C LEU A 119 -6.40 -1.13 -0.18
N ILE A 120 -6.57 0.14 -0.56
CA ILE A 120 -7.47 1.10 0.09
C ILE A 120 -8.89 0.54 0.12
N ILE A 121 -9.42 0.13 -1.04
CA ILE A 121 -10.78 -0.40 -1.17
C ILE A 121 -10.95 -1.66 -0.32
N ALA A 122 -10.00 -2.59 -0.39
CA ALA A 122 -10.07 -3.85 0.34
C ALA A 122 -9.96 -3.65 1.86
N CYS A 123 -9.04 -2.80 2.34
CA CYS A 123 -8.89 -2.51 3.76
C CYS A 123 -10.10 -1.78 4.33
N MET A 124 -10.64 -0.78 3.62
CA MET A 124 -11.84 -0.07 4.04
C MET A 124 -13.04 -1.02 4.08
N ALA A 125 -13.25 -1.81 3.03
CA ALA A 125 -14.34 -2.79 3.00
C ALA A 125 -14.22 -3.81 4.14
N GLY A 126 -13.02 -4.36 4.37
CA GLY A 126 -12.79 -5.33 5.45
C GLY A 126 -13.00 -4.73 6.84
N PHE A 127 -12.59 -3.49 7.05
CA PHE A 127 -12.82 -2.78 8.29
C PHE A 127 -14.30 -2.50 8.54
N LEU A 128 -15.01 -1.97 7.54
CA LEU A 128 -16.44 -1.65 7.67
C LEU A 128 -17.34 -2.89 7.84
N GLN A 129 -16.96 -4.04 7.24
CA GLN A 129 -17.67 -5.31 7.45
C GLN A 129 -17.70 -5.76 8.92
N GLN A 130 -16.71 -5.33 9.72
CA GLN A 130 -16.65 -5.64 11.15
C GLN A 130 -17.63 -4.83 12.00
N ARG A 131 -18.34 -3.85 11.42
CA ARG A 131 -19.21 -2.91 12.16
C ARG A 131 -18.45 -2.23 13.31
N PRO A 132 -17.38 -1.47 12.99
CA PRO A 132 -16.41 -1.03 13.99
C PRO A 132 -17.02 -0.14 15.06
N SER A 133 -16.61 -0.38 16.31
CA SER A 133 -16.87 0.47 17.46
C SER A 133 -15.99 1.74 17.42
N VAL A 134 -16.32 2.72 18.28
CA VAL A 134 -15.50 3.96 18.43
C VAL A 134 -14.04 3.63 18.77
N LYS A 135 -13.80 2.62 19.64
CA LYS A 135 -12.45 2.15 19.97
C LYS A 135 -11.71 1.63 18.75
N GLN A 136 -12.38 0.86 17.87
CA GLN A 136 -11.76 0.33 16.65
C GLN A 136 -11.46 1.43 15.62
N TRP A 137 -12.27 2.48 15.54
CA TRP A 137 -11.94 3.67 14.76
C TRP A 137 -10.66 4.36 15.30
N GLY A 138 -10.53 4.50 16.62
CA GLY A 138 -9.30 4.99 17.22
C GLY A 138 -8.07 4.15 16.88
N GLN A 139 -8.21 2.82 16.90
CA GLN A 139 -7.16 1.90 16.48
C GLN A 139 -6.81 2.01 15.00
N PHE A 140 -7.82 2.17 14.13
CA PHE A 140 -7.62 2.36 12.69
C PHE A 140 -6.78 3.61 12.40
N PHE A 141 -7.18 4.76 12.94
CA PHE A 141 -6.43 6.00 12.75
C PHE A 141 -5.06 5.97 13.44
N GLY A 142 -4.98 5.39 14.64
CA GLY A 142 -3.73 5.21 15.36
C GLY A 142 -2.73 4.37 14.57
N GLY A 143 -3.17 3.27 13.95
CA GLY A 143 -2.33 2.44 13.08
C GLY A 143 -1.80 3.22 11.88
N GLY A 144 -2.66 3.98 11.21
CA GLY A 144 -2.26 4.82 10.09
C GLY A 144 -1.24 5.89 10.48
N LEU A 145 -1.46 6.61 11.59
CA LEU A 145 -0.52 7.62 12.08
C LEU A 145 0.83 7.03 12.45
N LEU A 146 0.85 5.88 13.12
CA LEU A 146 2.08 5.17 13.46
C LEU A 146 2.87 4.80 12.19
N ALA A 147 2.19 4.30 11.16
CA ALA A 147 2.83 3.92 9.90
C ALA A 147 3.32 5.14 9.11
N LEU A 148 2.63 6.28 9.14
CA LEU A 148 3.11 7.52 8.56
C LEU A 148 4.34 8.07 9.28
N ALA A 149 4.35 8.00 10.62
CA ALA A 149 5.53 8.38 11.42
C ALA A 149 6.74 7.50 11.09
N TYR A 150 6.52 6.18 10.95
CA TYR A 150 7.56 5.24 10.52
C TYR A 150 8.07 5.58 9.11
N LEU A 151 7.19 5.84 8.13
CA LEU A 151 7.59 6.27 6.78
C LEU A 151 8.39 7.56 6.80
N GLY A 152 7.96 8.56 7.56
CA GLY A 152 8.68 9.83 7.71
C GLY A 152 10.10 9.60 8.26
N LEU A 153 10.24 8.74 9.27
CA LEU A 153 11.53 8.38 9.84
C LEU A 153 12.44 7.70 8.81
N ILE A 154 11.92 6.72 8.06
CA ILE A 154 12.71 6.03 7.03
C ILE A 154 13.18 7.03 5.97
N VAL A 155 12.29 7.87 5.45
CA VAL A 155 12.66 8.88 4.44
C VAL A 155 13.74 9.81 4.99
N ALA A 156 13.60 10.30 6.22
CA ALA A 156 14.59 11.18 6.84
C ALA A 156 15.96 10.52 7.03
N THR A 157 16.02 9.20 7.23
CA THR A 157 17.27 8.48 7.50
C THR A 157 17.90 7.82 6.28
N THR A 158 17.13 7.58 5.21
CA THR A 158 17.60 6.85 4.02
C THR A 158 17.61 7.69 2.75
N ALA A 159 17.02 8.90 2.76
CA ALA A 159 17.10 9.81 1.63
C ALA A 159 18.56 10.20 1.37
N PRO A 160 19.05 10.11 0.12
CA PRO A 160 20.37 10.59 -0.22
C PRO A 160 20.46 12.11 0.02
N HIS A 161 21.48 12.54 0.75
CA HIS A 161 21.80 13.94 0.99
C HIS A 161 22.58 14.52 -0.18
#